data_bf184cdb6da45c487a3417420004e309
#
_entry.id   bf184cdb6da45c487a3417420004e309
#
_cell.length_a   1.000
_cell.length_b   1.000
_cell.length_c   1.000
_cell.angle_alpha   90.00
_cell.angle_beta   90.00
_cell.angle_gamma   90.00
#
_symmetry.space_group_name_H-M   'P 1'
#
loop_
_entity.id
_entity.type
_entity.pdbx_description
1 polymer ?
#
loop_
_entity_poly.entity_id
_entity_poly.type
_entity_poly.pdbx_seq_one_letter_code
_entity_poly.pdbx_strand_id
1 'polypeptide(L)'
;MINLMHVNDYIIDTSQFRPLLNDKVVEELEQRIAEYVGAKYACALHSATFAIFLCLNELEKETITVPSIIPPVVPNVILTSGQDLNFNDNITWVGHSYVLHDFEDYKIIDSAQQLSKNQFIDQAKDDDLMIFSFYPTKPVGSSDGGMIVSNNKDKINRLKMMSRNGTSFENNSWERKIAVPGWKLYMNSIQAYIANENMNLLEEKTEKFSEICEEYNEAFELENTSRHLYRINVINNDQFIQNMKEKGIQCGVHYRATHMMDCYNLKHLSLPCSEYESNSTVSIPYHEKLTKEETQYIIKEVKPHVISPR
;
A
#
# COMPACT_ATOMS: atom_id res chain seq x y z
N MET A 1 -3.09 19.04 -18.15
CA MET A 1 -3.10 17.55 -18.11
C MET A 1 -3.76 17.13 -16.81
N ILE A 2 -4.74 16.26 -16.86
CA ILE A 2 -5.36 15.68 -15.68
C ILE A 2 -4.47 14.53 -15.21
N ASN A 3 -3.95 14.64 -14.00
CA ASN A 3 -2.99 13.67 -13.45
C ASN A 3 -3.70 12.39 -12.99
N LEU A 4 -3.01 11.24 -13.07
CA LEU A 4 -3.52 9.96 -12.59
C LEU A 4 -3.70 9.94 -11.06
N MET A 5 -2.75 10.53 -10.36
CA MET A 5 -2.69 10.62 -8.90
C MET A 5 -2.38 12.05 -8.47
N HIS A 6 -2.77 12.41 -7.27
CA HIS A 6 -2.38 13.65 -6.63
C HIS A 6 -1.45 13.37 -5.43
N VAL A 7 -0.45 14.20 -5.28
CA VAL A 7 0.42 14.25 -4.09
C VAL A 7 0.39 15.67 -3.57
N ASN A 8 0.06 15.83 -2.29
CA ASN A 8 0.00 17.14 -1.67
C ASN A 8 1.38 17.78 -1.57
N ASP A 9 1.43 19.10 -1.72
CA ASP A 9 2.60 19.91 -1.34
C ASP A 9 2.57 20.14 0.17
N TYR A 10 3.73 20.01 0.84
CA TYR A 10 3.84 20.20 2.28
C TYR A 10 4.82 21.31 2.64
N ILE A 11 4.40 22.17 3.58
CA ILE A 11 5.31 23.04 4.31
C ILE A 11 5.64 22.33 5.62
N ILE A 12 6.90 21.92 5.77
CA ILE A 12 7.34 21.16 6.94
C ILE A 12 7.78 22.16 8.03
N ASP A 13 6.99 22.29 9.09
CA ASP A 13 7.35 23.04 10.27
C ASP A 13 8.19 22.20 11.23
N THR A 14 9.51 22.34 11.12
CA THR A 14 10.44 21.58 11.97
C THR A 14 10.41 22.01 13.44
N SER A 15 9.64 23.03 13.82
CA SER A 15 9.42 23.38 15.23
C SER A 15 8.46 22.39 15.92
N GLN A 16 7.65 21.67 15.16
CA GLN A 16 6.68 20.70 15.65
C GLN A 16 7.31 19.40 16.15
N PHE A 17 8.57 19.13 15.79
CA PHE A 17 9.27 17.93 16.22
C PHE A 17 10.76 18.17 16.41
N ARG A 18 11.30 17.73 17.56
CA ARG A 18 12.73 17.70 17.90
C ARG A 18 12.97 16.58 18.90
N PRO A 19 13.78 15.58 18.59
CA PRO A 19 14.71 15.42 17.47
C PRO A 19 14.03 14.88 16.18
N LEU A 20 14.82 14.81 15.08
CA LEU A 20 14.36 14.26 13.80
C LEU A 20 14.13 12.73 13.84
N LEU A 21 14.60 12.06 14.89
CA LEU A 21 14.50 10.62 15.08
C LEU A 21 13.95 10.31 16.47
N ASN A 22 13.08 9.30 16.56
CA ASN A 22 12.48 8.82 17.81
C ASN A 22 11.72 9.90 18.59
N ASP A 23 11.06 10.80 17.86
CA ASP A 23 10.21 11.83 18.45
C ASP A 23 8.78 11.31 18.69
N LYS A 24 8.06 11.99 19.59
CA LYS A 24 6.66 11.68 19.92
C LYS A 24 5.73 11.68 18.71
N VAL A 25 6.04 12.47 17.67
CA VAL A 25 5.24 12.52 16.44
C VAL A 25 5.13 11.14 15.75
N VAL A 26 6.14 10.26 15.92
CA VAL A 26 6.09 8.89 15.42
C VAL A 26 5.16 8.03 16.28
N GLU A 27 5.24 8.17 17.62
CA GLU A 27 4.35 7.46 18.55
C GLU A 27 2.89 7.89 18.38
N GLU A 28 2.66 9.18 18.15
CA GLU A 28 1.33 9.72 17.84
C GLU A 28 0.75 9.12 16.55
N LEU A 29 1.56 8.98 15.49
CA LEU A 29 1.13 8.34 14.26
C LEU A 29 0.82 6.85 14.48
N GLU A 30 1.68 6.13 15.22
CA GLU A 30 1.44 4.73 15.59
C GLU A 30 0.11 4.56 16.32
N GLN A 31 -0.15 5.41 17.29
CA GLN A 31 -1.41 5.38 18.06
C GLN A 31 -2.61 5.70 17.16
N ARG A 32 -2.56 6.77 16.37
CA ARG A 32 -3.66 7.19 15.51
C ARG A 32 -4.03 6.14 14.47
N ILE A 33 -3.04 5.52 13.82
CA ILE A 33 -3.29 4.47 12.84
C ILE A 33 -3.87 3.23 13.52
N ALA A 34 -3.29 2.79 14.65
CA ALA A 34 -3.80 1.65 15.39
C ALA A 34 -5.27 1.87 15.81
N GLU A 35 -5.58 3.01 16.41
CA GLU A 35 -6.96 3.37 16.80
C GLU A 35 -7.91 3.42 15.60
N TYR A 36 -7.48 4.02 14.49
CA TYR A 36 -8.32 4.16 13.30
C TYR A 36 -8.71 2.81 12.69
N VAL A 37 -7.76 1.89 12.60
CA VAL A 37 -8.00 0.55 12.03
C VAL A 37 -8.52 -0.45 13.06
N GLY A 38 -8.56 -0.10 14.34
CA GLY A 38 -9.06 -0.95 15.43
C GLY A 38 -8.06 -1.99 15.93
N ALA A 39 -6.75 -1.74 15.78
CA ALA A 39 -5.67 -2.52 16.36
C ALA A 39 -5.19 -1.91 17.70
N LYS A 40 -4.46 -2.68 18.52
CA LYS A 40 -3.95 -2.20 19.82
C LYS A 40 -2.53 -1.63 19.74
N TYR A 41 -1.70 -2.15 18.83
CA TYR A 41 -0.28 -1.82 18.76
C TYR A 41 0.14 -1.59 17.31
N ALA A 42 1.13 -0.72 17.12
CA ALA A 42 1.70 -0.42 15.82
C ALA A 42 3.21 -0.29 15.88
N CYS A 43 3.88 -0.53 14.76
CA CYS A 43 5.30 -0.32 14.53
C CYS A 43 5.50 0.48 13.25
N ALA A 44 5.94 1.74 13.38
CA ALA A 44 6.22 2.62 12.26
C ALA A 44 7.61 2.35 11.67
N LEU A 45 7.66 2.26 10.35
CA LEU A 45 8.84 1.94 9.56
C LEU A 45 9.03 2.94 8.43
N HIS A 46 10.24 3.06 7.89
CA HIS A 46 10.51 4.04 6.84
C HIS A 46 9.90 3.67 5.48
N SER A 47 9.43 2.43 5.29
CA SER A 47 8.62 2.01 4.12
C SER A 47 7.85 0.71 4.38
N ALA A 48 6.76 0.49 3.65
CA ALA A 48 6.02 -0.78 3.68
C ALA A 48 6.85 -1.97 3.15
N THR A 49 7.80 -1.73 2.24
CA THR A 49 8.75 -2.74 1.77
C THR A 49 9.51 -3.36 2.94
N PHE A 50 10.03 -2.53 3.84
CA PHE A 50 10.75 -3.03 5.00
C PHE A 50 9.84 -3.51 6.13
N ALA A 51 8.55 -3.15 6.11
CA ALA A 51 7.56 -3.82 6.94
C ALA A 51 7.39 -5.29 6.53
N ILE A 52 7.24 -5.56 5.23
CA ILE A 52 7.20 -6.92 4.68
C ILE A 52 8.52 -7.66 4.99
N PHE A 53 9.67 -7.01 4.73
CA PHE A 53 10.99 -7.59 5.00
C PHE A 53 11.12 -8.07 6.45
N LEU A 54 10.76 -7.23 7.43
CA LEU A 54 10.86 -7.59 8.85
C LEU A 54 9.93 -8.76 9.20
N CYS A 55 8.72 -8.79 8.65
CA CYS A 55 7.80 -9.89 8.89
C CYS A 55 8.30 -11.22 8.32
N LEU A 56 9.01 -11.20 7.19
CA LEU A 56 9.49 -12.41 6.50
C LEU A 56 10.90 -12.85 6.95
N ASN A 57 11.74 -11.93 7.43
CA ASN A 57 13.15 -12.21 7.72
C ASN A 57 13.38 -13.14 8.91
N GLU A 58 12.43 -13.27 9.84
CA GLU A 58 12.52 -14.17 10.99
C GLU A 58 11.98 -15.58 10.70
N LEU A 59 11.48 -15.81 9.51
CA LEU A 59 10.91 -17.08 9.13
C LEU A 59 12.01 -18.07 8.71
N GLU A 60 11.76 -19.34 8.94
CA GLU A 60 12.44 -20.39 8.20
C GLU A 60 12.16 -20.23 6.72
N LYS A 61 13.00 -20.82 5.87
CA LYS A 61 12.85 -20.70 4.43
C LYS A 61 11.57 -21.38 3.96
N GLU A 62 10.67 -20.59 3.36
CA GLU A 62 9.38 -21.03 2.84
C GLU A 62 9.12 -20.51 1.42
N THR A 63 8.10 -21.05 0.76
CA THR A 63 7.62 -20.53 -0.52
C THR A 63 6.45 -19.59 -0.28
N ILE A 64 6.66 -18.30 -0.57
CA ILE A 64 5.62 -17.26 -0.47
C ILE A 64 4.95 -17.12 -1.83
N THR A 65 3.65 -17.40 -1.88
CA THR A 65 2.85 -17.31 -3.11
C THR A 65 2.01 -16.04 -3.10
N VAL A 66 2.27 -15.12 -4.04
CA VAL A 66 1.57 -13.85 -4.16
C VAL A 66 0.86 -13.71 -5.50
N PRO A 67 -0.13 -12.82 -5.65
CA PRO A 67 -0.73 -12.51 -6.95
C PRO A 67 0.32 -12.08 -7.98
N SER A 68 0.14 -12.47 -9.25
CA SER A 68 1.03 -12.00 -10.30
C SER A 68 0.77 -10.53 -10.69
N ILE A 69 -0.46 -10.08 -10.61
CA ILE A 69 -0.81 -8.66 -10.75
C ILE A 69 -0.47 -7.93 -9.44
N ILE A 70 0.82 -7.57 -9.28
CA ILE A 70 1.34 -7.00 -8.04
C ILE A 70 2.47 -6.00 -8.33
N PRO A 71 2.69 -4.95 -7.51
CA PRO A 71 3.85 -4.10 -7.66
C PRO A 71 5.15 -4.90 -7.45
N PRO A 72 6.18 -4.73 -8.29
CA PRO A 72 7.44 -5.51 -8.23
C PRO A 72 8.17 -5.44 -6.89
N VAL A 73 7.87 -4.45 -6.07
CA VAL A 73 8.46 -4.31 -4.71
C VAL A 73 8.16 -5.51 -3.82
N VAL A 74 6.98 -6.15 -3.97
CA VAL A 74 6.59 -7.31 -3.15
C VAL A 74 7.40 -8.55 -3.50
N PRO A 75 7.45 -9.05 -4.76
CA PRO A 75 8.30 -10.19 -5.10
C PRO A 75 9.80 -9.91 -4.85
N ASN A 76 10.25 -8.67 -5.04
CA ASN A 76 11.64 -8.31 -4.73
C ASN A 76 11.96 -8.49 -3.24
N VAL A 77 11.08 -8.03 -2.34
CA VAL A 77 11.32 -8.16 -0.90
C VAL A 77 11.21 -9.60 -0.42
N ILE A 78 10.33 -10.41 -1.02
CA ILE A 78 10.24 -11.86 -0.74
C ILE A 78 11.60 -12.53 -1.03
N LEU A 79 12.14 -12.34 -2.22
CA LEU A 79 13.43 -12.91 -2.61
C LEU A 79 14.59 -12.39 -1.75
N THR A 80 14.63 -11.08 -1.47
CA THR A 80 15.72 -10.47 -0.69
C THR A 80 15.65 -10.77 0.80
N SER A 81 14.50 -11.21 1.31
CA SER A 81 14.37 -11.76 2.68
C SER A 81 14.75 -13.25 2.77
N GLY A 82 15.20 -13.86 1.67
CA GLY A 82 15.67 -15.25 1.66
C GLY A 82 14.58 -16.29 1.40
N GLN A 83 13.35 -15.86 1.16
CA GLN A 83 12.22 -16.73 0.88
C GLN A 83 12.18 -17.15 -0.60
N ASP A 84 11.55 -18.28 -0.91
CA ASP A 84 11.25 -18.67 -2.29
C ASP A 84 9.97 -17.99 -2.75
N LEU A 85 9.93 -17.57 -4.01
CA LEU A 85 8.82 -16.85 -4.62
C LEU A 85 7.99 -17.76 -5.51
N ASN A 86 6.67 -17.66 -5.42
CA ASN A 86 5.74 -18.22 -6.40
C ASN A 86 4.60 -17.23 -6.68
N PHE A 87 3.89 -17.39 -7.82
CA PHE A 87 2.77 -16.55 -8.19
C PHE A 87 1.47 -17.33 -8.34
N ASN A 88 0.35 -16.67 -7.99
CA ASN A 88 -0.99 -17.14 -8.27
C ASN A 88 -1.73 -16.17 -9.22
N ASP A 89 -2.89 -16.61 -9.71
CA ASP A 89 -3.70 -15.89 -10.70
C ASP A 89 -4.81 -15.02 -10.08
N ASN A 90 -4.66 -14.59 -8.83
CA ASN A 90 -5.62 -13.71 -8.17
C ASN A 90 -5.45 -12.26 -8.66
N ILE A 91 -6.50 -11.71 -9.27
CA ILE A 91 -6.54 -10.34 -9.81
C ILE A 91 -7.48 -9.41 -9.03
N THR A 92 -8.26 -9.95 -8.07
CA THR A 92 -9.35 -9.20 -7.41
C THR A 92 -8.88 -8.32 -6.25
N TRP A 93 -7.67 -8.53 -5.73
CA TRP A 93 -7.15 -7.83 -4.57
C TRP A 93 -6.76 -6.37 -4.84
N VAL A 94 -6.49 -5.99 -6.11
CA VAL A 94 -5.93 -4.67 -6.45
C VAL A 94 -6.85 -3.55 -6.02
N GLY A 95 -6.33 -2.65 -5.19
CA GLY A 95 -7.09 -1.58 -4.53
C GLY A 95 -7.61 -1.96 -3.14
N HIS A 96 -7.37 -3.19 -2.71
CA HIS A 96 -7.77 -3.76 -1.42
C HIS A 96 -6.57 -4.34 -0.65
N SER A 97 -6.84 -5.07 0.43
CA SER A 97 -5.86 -5.90 1.13
C SER A 97 -5.87 -7.34 0.59
N TYR A 98 -4.78 -8.06 0.81
CA TYR A 98 -4.70 -9.50 0.55
C TYR A 98 -3.80 -10.18 1.58
N VAL A 99 -3.99 -11.49 1.76
CA VAL A 99 -3.12 -12.30 2.61
C VAL A 99 -1.82 -12.55 1.85
N LEU A 100 -0.72 -11.93 2.33
CA LEU A 100 0.60 -12.13 1.76
C LEU A 100 1.14 -13.51 2.12
N HIS A 101 0.92 -13.94 3.37
CA HIS A 101 1.24 -15.29 3.81
C HIS A 101 0.34 -15.72 4.97
N ASP A 102 -0.06 -17.00 4.99
CA ASP A 102 -0.92 -17.61 6.02
C ASP A 102 -0.11 -18.68 6.76
N PHE A 103 0.23 -18.39 8.01
CA PHE A 103 0.83 -19.35 8.92
C PHE A 103 -0.25 -20.09 9.69
N GLU A 104 0.11 -21.19 10.33
CA GLU A 104 -0.82 -21.96 11.14
C GLU A 104 -1.46 -21.11 12.25
N ASP A 105 -0.67 -20.21 12.88
CA ASP A 105 -1.07 -19.42 14.05
C ASP A 105 -1.48 -17.98 13.73
N TYR A 106 -1.03 -17.40 12.61
CA TYR A 106 -1.30 -16.01 12.24
C TYR A 106 -1.09 -15.74 10.75
N LYS A 107 -1.55 -14.59 10.28
CA LYS A 107 -1.38 -14.13 8.90
C LYS A 107 -0.54 -12.86 8.81
N ILE A 108 0.14 -12.70 7.68
CA ILE A 108 0.65 -11.41 7.23
C ILE A 108 -0.32 -10.92 6.15
N ILE A 109 -0.93 -9.75 6.38
CA ILE A 109 -1.90 -9.12 5.48
C ILE A 109 -1.25 -7.86 4.91
N ASP A 110 -1.05 -7.83 3.60
CA ASP A 110 -0.61 -6.61 2.90
C ASP A 110 -1.82 -5.74 2.60
N SER A 111 -1.89 -4.60 3.24
CA SER A 111 -2.92 -3.57 3.09
C SER A 111 -2.35 -2.25 2.55
N ALA A 112 -1.27 -2.33 1.76
CA ALA A 112 -0.62 -1.14 1.20
C ALA A 112 -1.50 -0.32 0.24
N GLN A 113 -2.67 -0.82 -0.17
CA GLN A 113 -3.61 -0.14 -1.06
C GLN A 113 -4.95 0.20 -0.41
N GLN A 114 -5.13 -0.16 0.85
CA GLN A 114 -6.36 0.09 1.59
C GLN A 114 -6.04 0.56 3.01
N LEU A 115 -6.71 1.61 3.45
CA LEU A 115 -6.73 2.04 4.85
C LEU A 115 -8.13 2.54 5.17
N SER A 116 -8.86 1.81 6.00
CA SER A 116 -10.24 2.10 6.37
C SER A 116 -10.48 1.92 7.87
N LYS A 117 -11.51 2.61 8.36
CA LYS A 117 -11.90 2.54 9.78
C LYS A 117 -12.28 1.11 10.17
N ASN A 118 -11.79 0.65 11.31
CA ASN A 118 -11.99 -0.69 11.86
C ASN A 118 -11.48 -1.86 10.98
N GLN A 119 -10.65 -1.59 9.99
CA GLN A 119 -10.19 -2.60 9.01
C GLN A 119 -9.50 -3.79 9.66
N PHE A 120 -8.72 -3.59 10.72
CA PHE A 120 -8.08 -4.69 11.44
C PHE A 120 -9.11 -5.59 12.14
N ILE A 121 -10.15 -5.00 12.74
CA ILE A 121 -11.24 -5.76 13.37
C ILE A 121 -11.98 -6.64 12.36
N ASP A 122 -12.21 -6.09 11.15
CA ASP A 122 -13.02 -6.75 10.13
C ASP A 122 -12.26 -7.83 9.35
N GLN A 123 -10.93 -7.70 9.22
CA GLN A 123 -10.12 -8.51 8.29
C GLN A 123 -9.02 -9.36 8.96
N ALA A 124 -8.73 -9.13 10.25
CA ALA A 124 -7.61 -9.77 10.94
C ALA A 124 -8.02 -10.39 12.28
N LYS A 125 -7.19 -11.29 12.78
CA LYS A 125 -7.25 -11.83 14.14
C LYS A 125 -6.21 -11.16 15.04
N ASP A 126 -6.27 -11.39 16.34
CA ASP A 126 -5.41 -10.74 17.34
C ASP A 126 -3.90 -10.90 17.06
N ASP A 127 -3.48 -12.05 16.55
CA ASP A 127 -2.06 -12.37 16.30
C ASP A 127 -1.59 -12.03 14.88
N ASP A 128 -2.49 -11.63 13.99
CA ASP A 128 -2.16 -11.25 12.62
C ASP A 128 -1.33 -9.96 12.58
N LEU A 129 -0.54 -9.82 11.52
CA LEU A 129 0.25 -8.63 11.21
C LEU A 129 -0.34 -7.98 9.95
N MET A 130 -0.90 -6.77 10.07
CA MET A 130 -1.42 -6.04 8.93
C MET A 130 -0.49 -4.88 8.59
N ILE A 131 -0.14 -4.74 7.30
CA ILE A 131 0.87 -3.81 6.80
C ILE A 131 0.20 -2.71 5.98
N PHE A 132 0.49 -1.45 6.30
CA PHE A 132 0.07 -0.26 5.56
C PHE A 132 1.26 0.45 4.93
N SER A 133 1.00 1.14 3.81
CA SER A 133 1.98 1.97 3.11
C SER A 133 1.62 3.44 3.20
N PHE A 134 2.63 4.28 3.42
CA PHE A 134 2.54 5.74 3.36
C PHE A 134 3.37 6.31 2.20
N TYR A 135 3.52 5.53 1.11
CA TYR A 135 4.05 6.05 -0.13
C TYR A 135 3.20 7.27 -0.59
N PRO A 136 3.78 8.31 -1.22
CA PRO A 136 3.08 9.58 -1.46
C PRO A 136 1.68 9.50 -2.05
N THR A 137 1.42 8.52 -2.91
CA THR A 137 0.11 8.35 -3.58
C THR A 137 -0.90 7.49 -2.79
N LYS A 138 -0.57 7.03 -1.59
CA LYS A 138 -1.46 6.19 -0.77
C LYS A 138 -2.52 7.02 -0.04
N PRO A 139 -3.60 6.39 0.47
CA PRO A 139 -4.67 7.12 1.18
C PRO A 139 -4.14 8.05 2.26
N VAL A 140 -3.18 7.59 3.07
CA VAL A 140 -2.37 8.42 3.97
C VAL A 140 -0.95 8.46 3.41
N GLY A 141 -0.72 9.36 2.45
CA GLY A 141 0.61 9.53 1.86
C GLY A 141 1.57 10.29 2.78
N SER A 142 2.86 10.02 2.64
CA SER A 142 3.97 10.76 3.24
C SER A 142 5.10 10.88 2.23
N SER A 143 6.28 11.35 2.63
CA SER A 143 7.49 11.30 1.78
C SER A 143 7.98 9.88 1.48
N ASP A 144 7.57 8.92 2.24
CA ASP A 144 7.53 7.47 2.21
C ASP A 144 7.09 7.00 3.61
N GLY A 145 6.93 5.70 3.82
CA GLY A 145 6.62 5.16 5.14
C GLY A 145 5.87 3.85 5.08
N GLY A 146 5.83 3.17 6.20
CA GLY A 146 5.06 1.96 6.40
C GLY A 146 4.68 1.76 7.86
N MET A 147 3.70 0.93 8.10
CA MET A 147 3.23 0.60 9.44
C MET A 147 2.85 -0.88 9.52
N ILE A 148 3.24 -1.55 10.59
CA ILE A 148 2.71 -2.87 10.96
C ILE A 148 1.81 -2.67 12.16
N VAL A 149 0.59 -3.20 12.12
CA VAL A 149 -0.33 -3.21 13.28
C VAL A 149 -0.68 -4.64 13.69
N SER A 150 -0.98 -4.82 14.97
CA SER A 150 -1.42 -6.10 15.55
C SER A 150 -2.04 -5.89 16.93
N ASN A 151 -2.78 -6.87 17.43
CA ASN A 151 -3.16 -6.94 18.84
C ASN A 151 -2.13 -7.67 19.69
N ASN A 152 -1.11 -8.30 19.10
CA ASN A 152 -0.02 -8.98 19.78
C ASN A 152 1.11 -8.01 20.12
N LYS A 153 1.19 -7.63 21.41
CA LYS A 153 2.18 -6.68 21.93
C LYS A 153 3.62 -7.18 21.75
N ASP A 154 3.85 -8.45 21.97
CA ASP A 154 5.21 -9.01 21.96
C ASP A 154 5.77 -9.07 20.55
N LYS A 155 4.95 -9.44 19.54
CA LYS A 155 5.32 -9.36 18.12
C LYS A 155 5.66 -7.92 17.73
N ILE A 156 4.82 -6.94 18.07
CA ILE A 156 5.08 -5.53 17.73
C ILE A 156 6.34 -5.00 18.44
N ASN A 157 6.54 -5.31 19.70
CA ASN A 157 7.75 -4.90 20.43
C ASN A 157 9.01 -5.50 19.82
N ARG A 158 8.97 -6.78 19.41
CA ARG A 158 10.08 -7.44 18.73
C ARG A 158 10.40 -6.76 17.40
N LEU A 159 9.41 -6.49 16.55
CA LEU A 159 9.58 -5.77 15.29
C LEU A 159 10.13 -4.36 15.51
N LYS A 160 9.68 -3.65 16.55
CA LYS A 160 10.25 -2.35 16.95
C LYS A 160 11.72 -2.44 17.33
N MET A 161 12.12 -3.44 18.13
CA MET A 161 13.53 -3.66 18.45
C MET A 161 14.36 -3.94 17.20
N MET A 162 13.91 -4.85 16.35
CA MET A 162 14.58 -5.18 15.08
C MET A 162 14.74 -3.95 14.19
N SER A 163 13.72 -3.11 14.06
CA SER A 163 13.78 -1.87 13.27
C SER A 163 14.74 -0.82 13.82
N ARG A 164 15.20 -0.96 15.07
CA ARG A 164 16.09 -0.03 15.80
C ARG A 164 17.44 -0.65 16.15
N ASN A 165 18.07 -1.35 15.22
CA ASN A 165 19.33 -2.10 15.41
C ASN A 165 19.26 -3.19 16.46
N GLY A 166 18.09 -3.73 16.79
CA GLY A 166 17.93 -4.74 17.84
C GLY A 166 18.07 -4.19 19.27
N THR A 167 17.97 -2.88 19.47
CA THR A 167 18.10 -2.28 20.81
C THR A 167 16.81 -2.46 21.62
N SER A 168 16.95 -2.90 22.88
CA SER A 168 15.84 -2.91 23.84
C SER A 168 15.44 -1.48 24.23
N PHE A 169 14.17 -1.30 24.62
CA PHE A 169 13.63 0.00 25.05
C PHE A 169 14.04 0.39 26.48
N GLU A 170 14.74 -0.50 27.17
CA GLU A 170 15.16 -0.25 28.55
C GLU A 170 16.38 0.67 28.56
N ASN A 171 16.20 1.82 29.19
CA ASN A 171 17.18 2.79 29.64
C ASN A 171 17.54 3.96 28.74
N ASN A 172 17.43 5.14 29.33
CA ASN A 172 18.12 6.38 29.02
C ASN A 172 19.65 6.30 29.16
N SER A 173 20.26 5.13 29.09
CA SER A 173 21.70 5.00 29.21
C SER A 173 22.37 5.19 27.87
N TRP A 174 23.54 5.80 27.87
CA TRP A 174 24.40 5.91 26.70
C TRP A 174 24.77 4.52 26.12
N GLU A 175 24.86 3.52 26.98
CA GLU A 175 25.11 2.14 26.60
C GLU A 175 23.81 1.46 26.21
N ARG A 176 23.67 1.14 24.93
CA ARG A 176 22.48 0.46 24.37
C ARG A 176 22.70 -1.05 24.39
N LYS A 177 21.82 -1.77 25.07
CA LYS A 177 21.82 -3.23 25.04
C LYS A 177 21.19 -3.73 23.75
N ILE A 178 21.93 -4.51 22.97
CA ILE A 178 21.41 -5.24 21.81
C ILE A 178 20.73 -6.51 22.32
N ALA A 179 19.43 -6.64 22.07
CA ALA A 179 18.63 -7.80 22.50
C ALA A 179 18.44 -8.83 21.38
N VAL A 180 18.38 -8.37 20.11
CA VAL A 180 18.21 -9.19 18.91
C VAL A 180 19.03 -8.61 17.77
N PRO A 181 19.37 -9.37 16.71
CA PRO A 181 19.84 -8.79 15.45
C PRO A 181 18.80 -7.83 14.87
N GLY A 182 19.23 -6.74 14.21
CA GLY A 182 18.30 -5.78 13.68
C GLY A 182 18.92 -4.78 12.71
N TRP A 183 18.09 -3.88 12.22
CA TRP A 183 18.40 -2.91 11.17
C TRP A 183 17.98 -1.49 11.57
N LYS A 184 18.36 -0.49 10.78
CA LYS A 184 17.87 0.88 10.87
C LYS A 184 16.69 1.08 9.92
N LEU A 185 15.51 0.65 10.30
CA LEU A 185 14.30 0.66 9.46
C LEU A 185 13.16 1.48 10.06
N TYR A 186 13.40 2.18 11.16
CA TYR A 186 12.41 3.01 11.84
C TYR A 186 12.03 4.24 11.01
N MET A 187 10.81 4.71 11.17
CA MET A 187 10.32 5.95 10.58
C MET A 187 10.98 7.16 11.22
N ASN A 188 11.33 8.17 10.41
CA ASN A 188 11.79 9.46 10.92
C ASN A 188 10.63 10.42 11.19
N SER A 189 10.92 11.50 11.95
CA SER A 189 9.90 12.46 12.37
C SER A 189 9.27 13.25 11.21
N ILE A 190 9.99 13.48 10.12
CA ILE A 190 9.45 14.16 8.93
C ILE A 190 8.38 13.29 8.25
N GLN A 191 8.67 12.01 8.06
CA GLN A 191 7.70 11.06 7.50
C GLN A 191 6.44 10.99 8.37
N ALA A 192 6.62 10.86 9.69
CA ALA A 192 5.50 10.78 10.63
C ALA A 192 4.68 12.08 10.67
N TYR A 193 5.33 13.24 10.62
CA TYR A 193 4.65 14.54 10.58
C TYR A 193 3.75 14.66 9.36
N ILE A 194 4.28 14.38 8.16
CA ILE A 194 3.50 14.45 6.91
C ILE A 194 2.33 13.44 6.93
N ALA A 195 2.56 12.21 7.42
CA ALA A 195 1.49 11.22 7.55
C ALA A 195 0.40 11.67 8.54
N ASN A 196 0.79 12.29 9.68
CA ASN A 196 -0.17 12.84 10.65
C ASN A 196 -1.02 13.97 10.05
N GLU A 197 -0.42 14.86 9.24
CA GLU A 197 -1.18 15.89 8.52
C GLU A 197 -2.19 15.27 7.54
N ASN A 198 -1.78 14.22 6.80
CA ASN A 198 -2.71 13.50 5.92
C ASN A 198 -3.81 12.72 6.65
N MET A 199 -3.54 12.25 7.87
CA MET A 199 -4.58 11.66 8.72
C MET A 199 -5.68 12.67 9.08
N ASN A 200 -5.34 13.96 9.22
CA ASN A 200 -6.33 15.02 9.48
C ASN A 200 -7.28 15.22 8.29
N LEU A 201 -6.84 14.89 7.08
CA LEU A 201 -7.60 15.06 5.84
C LEU A 201 -8.28 13.77 5.38
N LEU A 202 -8.08 12.65 6.07
CA LEU A 202 -8.46 11.32 5.56
C LEU A 202 -9.97 11.17 5.37
N GLU A 203 -10.79 11.70 6.28
CA GLU A 203 -12.26 11.60 6.17
C GLU A 203 -12.76 12.39 4.96
N GLU A 204 -12.35 13.66 4.81
CA GLU A 204 -12.70 14.49 3.65
C GLU A 204 -12.26 13.85 2.33
N LYS A 205 -11.04 13.32 2.28
CA LYS A 205 -10.54 12.58 1.12
C LYS A 205 -11.41 11.37 0.80
N THR A 206 -11.77 10.59 1.82
CA THR A 206 -12.58 9.37 1.65
C THR A 206 -13.96 9.69 1.10
N GLU A 207 -14.60 10.74 1.56
CA GLU A 207 -15.89 11.24 1.03
C GLU A 207 -15.74 11.61 -0.44
N LYS A 208 -14.71 12.37 -0.79
CA LYS A 208 -14.45 12.79 -2.18
C LYS A 208 -14.16 11.62 -3.10
N PHE A 209 -13.37 10.64 -2.65
CA PHE A 209 -13.18 9.39 -3.38
C PHE A 209 -14.50 8.62 -3.59
N SER A 210 -15.40 8.64 -2.60
CA SER A 210 -16.70 7.97 -2.72
C SER A 210 -17.56 8.63 -3.81
N GLU A 211 -17.67 9.98 -3.81
CA GLU A 211 -18.40 10.72 -4.83
C GLU A 211 -17.92 10.41 -6.25
N ILE A 212 -16.60 10.49 -6.50
CA ILE A 212 -16.02 10.21 -7.80
C ILE A 212 -16.22 8.74 -8.21
N CYS A 213 -16.09 7.83 -7.22
CA CYS A 213 -16.30 6.40 -7.45
C CYS A 213 -17.72 6.09 -7.90
N GLU A 214 -18.73 6.70 -7.27
CA GLU A 214 -20.12 6.53 -7.62
C GLU A 214 -20.42 7.06 -9.04
N GLU A 215 -19.90 8.25 -9.39
CA GLU A 215 -20.05 8.80 -10.75
C GLU A 215 -19.41 7.89 -11.80
N TYR A 216 -18.21 7.33 -11.53
CA TYR A 216 -17.54 6.42 -12.45
C TYR A 216 -18.26 5.06 -12.53
N ASN A 217 -18.71 4.50 -11.40
CA ASN A 217 -19.46 3.25 -11.38
C ASN A 217 -20.74 3.34 -12.20
N GLU A 218 -21.51 4.43 -12.05
CA GLU A 218 -22.71 4.69 -12.85
C GLU A 218 -22.37 4.85 -14.32
N ALA A 219 -21.35 5.65 -14.64
CA ALA A 219 -20.99 5.95 -16.02
C ALA A 219 -20.45 4.73 -16.78
N PHE A 220 -19.65 3.89 -16.14
CA PHE A 220 -18.98 2.74 -16.78
C PHE A 220 -19.70 1.41 -16.55
N GLU A 221 -20.77 1.40 -15.76
CA GLU A 221 -21.51 0.18 -15.36
C GLU A 221 -20.61 -0.84 -14.65
N LEU A 222 -19.79 -0.34 -13.70
CA LEU A 222 -18.83 -1.13 -12.89
C LEU A 222 -19.13 -1.01 -11.41
N GLU A 223 -18.59 -1.95 -10.63
CA GLU A 223 -18.69 -2.00 -9.15
C GLU A 223 -17.30 -1.87 -8.52
N ASN A 224 -16.66 -0.71 -8.62
CA ASN A 224 -15.41 -0.47 -7.90
C ASN A 224 -15.70 -0.01 -6.46
N THR A 225 -14.98 -0.54 -5.49
CA THR A 225 -15.06 -0.16 -4.06
C THR A 225 -13.73 0.36 -3.51
N SER A 226 -12.66 0.33 -4.30
CA SER A 226 -11.35 0.83 -3.91
C SER A 226 -11.38 2.34 -3.64
N ARG A 227 -10.59 2.78 -2.66
CA ARG A 227 -10.32 4.19 -2.35
C ARG A 227 -8.88 4.58 -2.69
N HIS A 228 -8.27 3.85 -3.63
CA HIS A 228 -6.90 4.09 -4.08
C HIS A 228 -6.75 4.10 -5.59
N LEU A 229 -7.36 3.14 -6.29
CA LEU A 229 -7.29 3.00 -7.75
C LEU A 229 -8.69 2.84 -8.34
N TYR A 230 -8.95 3.52 -9.46
CA TYR A 230 -10.09 3.19 -10.29
C TYR A 230 -9.60 2.53 -11.59
N ARG A 231 -9.94 1.25 -11.77
CA ARG A 231 -9.48 0.41 -12.86
C ARG A 231 -10.62 0.10 -13.81
N ILE A 232 -10.32 0.12 -15.10
CA ILE A 232 -11.21 -0.27 -16.20
C ILE A 232 -10.50 -1.29 -17.08
N ASN A 233 -11.26 -2.08 -17.84
CA ASN A 233 -10.72 -2.92 -18.89
C ASN A 233 -10.95 -2.30 -20.25
N VAL A 234 -9.94 -2.38 -21.12
CA VAL A 234 -9.92 -1.90 -22.50
C VAL A 234 -9.31 -2.96 -23.43
N ILE A 235 -9.50 -2.86 -24.72
CA ILE A 235 -8.99 -3.87 -25.69
C ILE A 235 -7.46 -3.93 -25.70
N ASN A 236 -6.80 -2.77 -25.67
CA ASN A 236 -5.33 -2.64 -25.68
C ASN A 236 -4.95 -1.43 -24.81
N ASN A 237 -4.37 -1.72 -23.65
CA ASN A 237 -4.08 -0.67 -22.68
C ASN A 237 -2.96 0.28 -23.12
N ASP A 238 -1.93 -0.19 -23.83
CA ASP A 238 -0.85 0.68 -24.29
C ASP A 238 -1.36 1.71 -25.33
N GLN A 239 -2.17 1.26 -26.28
CA GLN A 239 -2.78 2.16 -27.26
C GLN A 239 -3.78 3.13 -26.60
N PHE A 240 -4.58 2.63 -25.65
CA PHE A 240 -5.52 3.46 -24.91
C PHE A 240 -4.81 4.57 -24.12
N ILE A 241 -3.74 4.23 -23.38
CA ILE A 241 -2.96 5.19 -22.61
C ILE A 241 -2.37 6.28 -23.50
N GLN A 242 -1.84 5.89 -24.68
CA GLN A 242 -1.33 6.86 -25.64
C GLN A 242 -2.44 7.81 -26.14
N ASN A 243 -3.60 7.27 -26.49
CA ASN A 243 -4.75 8.07 -26.95
C ASN A 243 -5.25 9.04 -25.87
N MET A 244 -5.32 8.58 -24.59
CA MET A 244 -5.75 9.43 -23.49
C MET A 244 -4.73 10.53 -23.18
N LYS A 245 -3.44 10.23 -23.29
CA LYS A 245 -2.39 11.23 -23.16
C LYS A 245 -2.53 12.38 -24.15
N GLU A 246 -2.87 12.08 -25.41
CA GLU A 246 -3.14 13.10 -26.44
C GLU A 246 -4.34 13.99 -26.11
N LYS A 247 -5.30 13.46 -25.35
CA LYS A 247 -6.47 14.18 -24.80
C LYS A 247 -6.18 14.88 -23.48
N GLY A 248 -4.94 14.85 -22.99
CA GLY A 248 -4.55 15.48 -21.71
C GLY A 248 -4.98 14.72 -20.47
N ILE A 249 -5.24 13.42 -20.58
CA ILE A 249 -5.61 12.53 -19.47
C ILE A 249 -4.46 11.54 -19.23
N GLN A 250 -3.87 11.55 -18.03
CA GLN A 250 -2.82 10.62 -17.64
C GLN A 250 -3.45 9.32 -17.15
N CYS A 251 -3.10 8.20 -17.78
CA CYS A 251 -3.50 6.86 -17.37
C CYS A 251 -2.27 5.99 -17.10
N GLY A 252 -2.45 4.85 -16.41
CA GLY A 252 -1.36 3.92 -16.10
C GLY A 252 -1.83 2.48 -15.93
N VAL A 253 -0.89 1.54 -15.81
CA VAL A 253 -1.20 0.12 -15.58
C VAL A 253 -0.83 -0.27 -14.15
N HIS A 254 -1.81 -0.68 -13.37
CA HIS A 254 -1.63 -1.25 -12.04
C HIS A 254 -2.30 -2.65 -11.97
N TYR A 255 -1.55 -3.75 -12.27
CA TYR A 255 -0.12 -3.79 -12.61
C TYR A 255 0.10 -4.66 -13.84
N ARG A 256 1.33 -4.71 -14.38
CA ARG A 256 1.71 -5.75 -15.34
C ARG A 256 1.87 -7.09 -14.62
N ALA A 257 1.64 -8.19 -15.35
CA ALA A 257 1.84 -9.54 -14.83
C ALA A 257 3.33 -9.77 -14.47
N THR A 258 3.63 -9.78 -13.20
CA THR A 258 5.01 -9.78 -12.67
C THR A 258 5.74 -11.09 -12.97
N HIS A 259 5.03 -12.25 -13.01
CA HIS A 259 5.64 -13.54 -13.39
C HIS A 259 6.25 -13.53 -14.80
N MET A 260 5.78 -12.63 -15.69
CA MET A 260 6.31 -12.48 -17.04
C MET A 260 7.65 -11.70 -17.09
N MET A 261 8.12 -11.14 -15.98
CA MET A 261 9.39 -10.42 -15.91
C MET A 261 10.55 -11.40 -15.82
N ASP A 262 11.60 -11.20 -16.66
CA ASP A 262 12.75 -12.11 -16.77
C ASP A 262 13.47 -12.35 -15.45
N CYS A 263 13.55 -11.31 -14.60
CA CYS A 263 14.29 -11.37 -13.35
C CYS A 263 13.76 -12.40 -12.33
N TYR A 264 12.50 -12.84 -12.46
CA TYR A 264 11.91 -13.82 -11.55
C TYR A 264 12.02 -15.27 -12.07
N ASN A 265 12.28 -15.46 -13.37
CA ASN A 265 12.39 -16.78 -14.00
C ASN A 265 11.17 -17.70 -13.81
N LEU A 266 9.96 -17.11 -13.75
CA LEU A 266 8.69 -17.80 -13.50
C LEU A 266 7.72 -17.71 -14.69
N LYS A 267 8.21 -17.37 -15.90
CA LYS A 267 7.40 -17.29 -17.13
C LYS A 267 6.78 -18.62 -17.57
N HIS A 268 7.23 -19.74 -17.02
CA HIS A 268 6.65 -21.06 -17.28
C HIS A 268 5.30 -21.27 -16.60
N LEU A 269 4.93 -20.40 -15.64
CA LEU A 269 3.62 -20.42 -15.01
C LEU A 269 2.57 -19.94 -16.03
N SER A 270 1.44 -20.65 -16.11
CA SER A 270 0.28 -20.24 -16.88
C SER A 270 -0.72 -19.55 -15.95
N LEU A 271 -0.83 -18.23 -16.04
CA LEU A 271 -1.71 -17.39 -15.21
C LEU A 271 -2.61 -16.54 -16.12
N PRO A 272 -3.63 -17.16 -16.76
CA PRO A 272 -4.36 -16.51 -17.85
C PRO A 272 -5.16 -15.28 -17.44
N CYS A 273 -5.67 -15.21 -16.19
CA CYS A 273 -6.35 -14.01 -15.71
C CYS A 273 -5.35 -12.84 -15.56
N SER A 274 -4.18 -13.10 -14.97
CA SER A 274 -3.12 -12.12 -14.82
C SER A 274 -2.55 -11.65 -16.16
N GLU A 275 -2.37 -12.56 -17.12
CA GLU A 275 -1.91 -12.24 -18.47
C GLU A 275 -2.93 -11.38 -19.22
N TYR A 276 -4.22 -11.68 -19.11
CA TYR A 276 -5.30 -10.88 -19.65
C TYR A 276 -5.32 -9.47 -19.02
N GLU A 277 -5.37 -9.39 -17.68
CA GLU A 277 -5.36 -8.12 -16.95
C GLU A 277 -4.14 -7.25 -17.30
N SER A 278 -2.97 -7.86 -17.43
CA SER A 278 -1.73 -7.16 -17.80
C SER A 278 -1.84 -6.38 -19.12
N ASN A 279 -2.69 -6.81 -20.04
CA ASN A 279 -2.84 -6.23 -21.38
C ASN A 279 -4.12 -5.42 -21.56
N SER A 280 -5.10 -5.58 -20.68
CA SER A 280 -6.41 -4.94 -20.80
C SER A 280 -6.68 -3.91 -19.71
N THR A 281 -6.11 -4.04 -18.50
CA THR A 281 -6.45 -3.13 -17.40
C THR A 281 -5.71 -1.81 -17.49
N VAL A 282 -6.43 -0.73 -17.19
CA VAL A 282 -5.91 0.64 -17.07
C VAL A 282 -6.48 1.29 -15.83
N SER A 283 -5.63 1.99 -15.07
CA SER A 283 -6.07 2.93 -14.04
C SER A 283 -6.25 4.31 -14.68
N ILE A 284 -7.40 4.91 -14.45
CA ILE A 284 -7.74 6.28 -14.87
C ILE A 284 -7.59 7.25 -13.70
N PRO A 285 -7.55 8.58 -13.91
CA PRO A 285 -7.42 9.55 -12.83
C PRO A 285 -8.46 9.34 -11.73
N TYR A 286 -7.97 9.22 -10.49
CA TYR A 286 -8.81 8.97 -9.33
C TYR A 286 -8.13 9.54 -8.08
N HIS A 287 -8.45 10.78 -7.72
CA HIS A 287 -7.91 11.48 -6.57
C HIS A 287 -8.84 12.62 -6.13
N GLU A 288 -8.71 13.05 -4.89
CA GLU A 288 -9.57 14.02 -4.22
C GLU A 288 -9.55 15.44 -4.81
N LYS A 289 -8.59 15.75 -5.67
CA LYS A 289 -8.47 17.07 -6.32
C LYS A 289 -9.13 17.17 -7.69
N LEU A 290 -9.73 16.07 -8.17
CA LEU A 290 -10.50 16.13 -9.43
C LEU A 290 -11.70 17.06 -9.26
N THR A 291 -11.85 18.00 -10.19
CA THR A 291 -13.06 18.81 -10.29
C THR A 291 -14.19 18.01 -10.96
N LYS A 292 -15.42 18.47 -10.79
CA LYS A 292 -16.57 17.85 -11.44
C LYS A 292 -16.46 17.89 -12.96
N GLU A 293 -15.96 18.98 -13.50
CA GLU A 293 -15.72 19.17 -14.95
C GLU A 293 -14.67 18.18 -15.47
N GLU A 294 -13.57 17.98 -14.71
CA GLU A 294 -12.55 16.99 -15.06
C GLU A 294 -13.11 15.57 -15.01
N THR A 295 -13.87 15.21 -13.97
CA THR A 295 -14.53 13.89 -13.85
C THR A 295 -15.46 13.63 -15.03
N GLN A 296 -16.30 14.59 -15.40
CA GLN A 296 -17.20 14.47 -16.56
C GLN A 296 -16.44 14.39 -17.89
N TYR A 297 -15.34 15.12 -18.03
CA TYR A 297 -14.48 15.03 -19.21
C TYR A 297 -13.82 13.65 -19.32
N ILE A 298 -13.31 13.11 -18.21
CA ILE A 298 -12.75 11.75 -18.18
C ILE A 298 -13.81 10.72 -18.57
N ILE A 299 -15.00 10.79 -17.99
CA ILE A 299 -16.11 9.90 -18.32
C ILE A 299 -16.41 9.93 -19.84
N LYS A 300 -16.55 11.13 -20.40
CA LYS A 300 -16.84 11.30 -21.83
C LYS A 300 -15.80 10.64 -22.74
N GLU A 301 -14.51 10.84 -22.41
CA GLU A 301 -13.43 10.37 -23.28
C GLU A 301 -13.10 8.88 -23.07
N VAL A 302 -13.36 8.34 -21.87
CA VAL A 302 -13.04 6.96 -21.48
C VAL A 302 -14.16 5.98 -21.83
N LYS A 303 -15.43 6.34 -21.57
CA LYS A 303 -16.61 5.44 -21.71
C LYS A 303 -16.67 4.65 -23.02
N PRO A 304 -16.39 5.23 -24.21
CA PRO A 304 -16.44 4.48 -25.47
C PRO A 304 -15.46 3.31 -25.59
N HIS A 305 -14.49 3.22 -24.70
CA HIS A 305 -13.40 2.25 -24.73
C HIS A 305 -13.51 1.16 -23.65
N VAL A 306 -14.40 1.36 -22.66
CA VAL A 306 -14.59 0.39 -21.56
C VAL A 306 -15.22 -0.87 -22.09
N ILE A 307 -14.62 -2.01 -21.75
CA ILE A 307 -15.19 -3.34 -22.03
C ILE A 307 -15.59 -4.01 -20.72
N SER A 308 -16.65 -4.81 -20.75
CA SER A 308 -17.08 -5.57 -19.57
C SER A 308 -15.96 -6.49 -19.09
N PRO A 309 -15.72 -6.61 -17.79
CA PRO A 309 -14.83 -7.64 -17.22
C PRO A 309 -15.27 -9.04 -17.70
N ARG A 310 -14.31 -9.88 -18.02
CA ARG A 310 -14.57 -11.29 -18.39
C ARG A 310 -14.58 -12.18 -17.16
#